data_6bb0ff2b6b324b08cbdc0711ae71d91a
#
_entry.id   6bb0ff2b6b324b08cbdc0711ae71d91a
#
_cell.length_a   1.000
_cell.length_b   1.000
_cell.length_c   1.000
_cell.angle_alpha   90.00
_cell.angle_beta   90.00
_cell.angle_gamma   90.00
#
_symmetry.space_group_name_H-M   'P 1'
#
loop_
_entity.id
_entity.type
_entity.pdbx_description
1 polymer ?
#
loop_
_entity_poly.entity_id
_entity_poly.type
_entity_poly.pdbx_seq_one_letter_code
_entity_poly.pdbx_strand_id
1 'polypeptide(L)'
;MSDSRVLLKYLSDRLYHEVRGKGLTYSISMYMSVSTGRIVLSLSKSSQLADAYKAVRQIFQSYIEGKTLWDEALAESAKGALIYSWAEKEETVTGLVSQAVRAYTRQTDSKYNRFFTKSLAKVNTDDLKAAANKVLPQFLLANSTQTVVVCNKGRINEVVEDLSKYGMDIKLYDSYEDTFLNF
;
A
#
# COMPACT_ATOMS: atom_id res chain seq x y z
N MET A 1 10.22 -9.11 -5.56
CA MET A 1 9.13 -8.29 -6.17
C MET A 1 7.75 -8.94 -6.02
N SER A 2 7.63 -10.26 -6.18
CA SER A 2 6.40 -11.03 -5.92
C SER A 2 6.03 -11.01 -4.43
N ASP A 3 7.01 -11.24 -3.56
CA ASP A 3 6.98 -11.15 -2.12
C ASP A 3 6.40 -9.81 -1.62
N SER A 4 6.92 -8.70 -2.13
CA SER A 4 6.41 -7.37 -1.76
C SER A 4 4.94 -7.17 -2.17
N ARG A 5 4.50 -7.72 -3.30
CA ARG A 5 3.08 -7.61 -3.71
C ARG A 5 2.16 -8.45 -2.83
N VAL A 6 2.59 -9.67 -2.48
CA VAL A 6 1.83 -10.51 -1.53
C VAL A 6 1.79 -9.83 -0.17
N LEU A 7 2.91 -9.29 0.31
CA LEU A 7 2.98 -8.52 1.54
C LEU A 7 1.98 -7.36 1.55
N LEU A 8 1.96 -6.55 0.49
CA LEU A 8 1.05 -5.39 0.41
C LEU A 8 -0.42 -5.80 0.41
N LYS A 9 -0.76 -6.90 -0.26
CA LYS A 9 -2.13 -7.44 -0.23
C LYS A 9 -2.49 -7.97 1.16
N TYR A 10 -1.62 -8.77 1.77
CA TYR A 10 -1.76 -9.28 3.11
C TYR A 10 -1.97 -8.16 4.14
N LEU A 11 -1.12 -7.13 4.10
CA LEU A 11 -1.23 -5.97 4.99
C LEU A 11 -2.48 -5.14 4.71
N SER A 12 -2.89 -4.97 3.45
CA SER A 12 -4.14 -4.28 3.12
C SER A 12 -5.35 -4.94 3.76
N ASP A 13 -5.42 -6.27 3.70
CA ASP A 13 -6.51 -7.02 4.30
C ASP A 13 -6.47 -6.91 5.84
N ARG A 14 -5.28 -7.00 6.44
CA ARG A 14 -5.10 -6.83 7.88
C ARG A 14 -5.48 -5.42 8.36
N LEU A 15 -5.00 -4.40 7.67
CA LEU A 15 -5.32 -3.00 7.97
C LEU A 15 -6.81 -2.71 7.81
N TYR A 16 -7.44 -3.30 6.79
CA TYR A 16 -8.88 -3.16 6.59
C TYR A 16 -9.66 -3.63 7.82
N HIS A 17 -9.33 -4.79 8.35
CA HIS A 17 -10.01 -5.32 9.54
C HIS A 17 -9.68 -4.52 10.81
N GLU A 18 -8.44 -4.14 11.02
CA GLU A 18 -8.01 -3.52 12.27
C GLU A 18 -8.21 -1.99 12.32
N VAL A 19 -8.16 -1.29 11.21
CA VAL A 19 -8.31 0.17 11.18
C VAL A 19 -9.72 0.56 10.75
N ARG A 20 -10.20 0.04 9.62
CA ARG A 20 -11.58 0.29 9.18
C ARG A 20 -12.60 -0.37 10.12
N GLY A 21 -12.33 -1.58 10.60
CA GLY A 21 -13.21 -2.27 11.56
C GLY A 21 -13.45 -1.49 12.85
N LYS A 22 -12.50 -0.63 13.24
CA LYS A 22 -12.64 0.31 14.37
C LYS A 22 -13.31 1.65 13.99
N GLY A 23 -13.75 1.81 12.75
CA GLY A 23 -14.40 3.03 12.29
C GLY A 23 -13.46 4.23 12.06
N LEU A 24 -12.14 4.04 12.10
CA LEU A 24 -11.17 5.14 12.00
C LEU A 24 -11.04 5.70 10.57
N THR A 25 -11.34 4.90 9.55
CA THR A 25 -11.32 5.32 8.14
C THR A 25 -12.35 4.53 7.35
N TYR A 26 -12.86 5.11 6.27
CA TYR A 26 -13.77 4.39 5.37
C TYR A 26 -13.01 3.40 4.48
N SER A 27 -11.86 3.78 3.97
CA SER A 27 -11.04 2.91 3.13
C SER A 27 -9.56 3.04 3.47
N ILE A 28 -8.89 1.90 3.47
CA ILE A 28 -7.45 1.81 3.63
C ILE A 28 -6.91 0.76 2.67
N SER A 29 -5.79 1.06 2.01
CA SER A 29 -5.15 0.14 1.08
C SER A 29 -3.65 0.41 0.99
N MET A 30 -2.90 -0.66 0.67
CA MET A 30 -1.49 -0.58 0.30
C MET A 30 -1.30 -1.16 -1.10
N TYR A 31 -0.59 -0.46 -1.96
CA TYR A 31 -0.31 -0.93 -3.31
C TYR A 31 1.03 -0.42 -3.83
N MET A 32 1.52 -1.06 -4.86
CA MET A 32 2.72 -0.64 -5.57
C MET A 32 2.32 0.11 -6.85
N SER A 33 2.71 1.36 -6.94
CA SER A 33 2.61 2.15 -8.17
C SER A 33 3.76 1.75 -9.09
N VAL A 34 3.44 1.05 -10.18
CA VAL A 34 4.45 0.56 -11.13
C VAL A 34 5.10 1.70 -11.91
N SER A 35 4.34 2.77 -12.20
CA SER A 35 4.84 3.93 -12.95
C SER A 35 5.87 4.74 -12.18
N THR A 36 5.73 4.83 -10.85
CA THR A 36 6.63 5.61 -9.98
C THR A 36 7.61 4.74 -9.21
N GLY A 37 7.45 3.42 -9.20
CA GLY A 37 8.24 2.50 -8.38
C GLY A 37 8.00 2.64 -6.88
N ARG A 38 6.97 3.37 -6.46
CA ARG A 38 6.69 3.66 -5.05
C ARG A 38 5.66 2.71 -4.48
N ILE A 39 5.79 2.42 -3.18
CA ILE A 39 4.74 1.78 -2.39
C ILE A 39 3.90 2.88 -1.75
N VAL A 40 2.58 2.76 -1.89
CA VAL A 40 1.62 3.77 -1.43
C VAL A 40 0.74 3.15 -0.35
N LEU A 41 0.63 3.83 0.78
CA LEU A 41 -0.41 3.64 1.79
C LEU A 41 -1.45 4.74 1.59
N SER A 42 -2.68 4.37 1.36
CA SER A 42 -3.79 5.30 1.16
C SER A 42 -4.84 5.11 2.25
N LEU A 43 -5.17 6.21 2.92
CA LEU A 43 -6.32 6.29 3.84
C LEU A 43 -7.31 7.31 3.27
N SER A 44 -8.58 6.99 3.22
CA SER A 44 -9.57 7.91 2.67
C SER A 44 -10.84 7.98 3.51
N LYS A 45 -11.45 9.17 3.51
CA LYS A 45 -12.68 9.47 4.25
C LYS A 45 -12.53 9.13 5.75
N SER A 46 -11.47 9.65 6.38
CA SER A 46 -11.25 9.54 7.82
C SER A 46 -11.67 10.82 8.52
N SER A 47 -12.51 10.70 9.53
CA SER A 47 -12.81 11.79 10.48
C SER A 47 -11.77 11.87 11.60
N GLN A 48 -10.95 10.84 11.78
CA GLN A 48 -9.94 10.70 12.83
C GLN A 48 -8.60 10.28 12.19
N LEU A 49 -8.07 11.14 11.31
CA LEU A 49 -6.89 10.80 10.49
C LEU A 49 -5.67 10.44 11.35
N ALA A 50 -5.42 11.19 12.41
CA ALA A 50 -4.28 10.96 13.29
C ALA A 50 -4.38 9.60 14.01
N ASP A 51 -5.58 9.24 14.50
CA ASP A 51 -5.80 7.95 15.15
C ASP A 51 -5.70 6.80 14.16
N ALA A 52 -6.23 6.98 12.93
CA ALA A 52 -6.09 6.00 11.86
C ALA A 52 -4.60 5.78 11.51
N TYR A 53 -3.83 6.86 11.36
CA TYR A 53 -2.40 6.78 11.09
C TYR A 53 -1.62 6.15 12.25
N LYS A 54 -1.95 6.52 13.49
CA LYS A 54 -1.38 5.91 14.71
C LYS A 54 -1.62 4.41 14.75
N ALA A 55 -2.84 3.96 14.47
CA ALA A 55 -3.18 2.54 14.42
C ALA A 55 -2.36 1.79 13.37
N VAL A 56 -2.20 2.36 12.16
CA VAL A 56 -1.34 1.78 11.12
C VAL A 56 0.10 1.65 11.60
N ARG A 57 0.66 2.70 12.20
CA ARG A 57 2.03 2.67 12.73
C ARG A 57 2.23 1.59 13.79
N GLN A 58 1.26 1.43 14.70
CA GLN A 58 1.30 0.39 15.72
C GLN A 58 1.30 -1.01 15.12
N ILE A 59 0.47 -1.23 14.08
CA ILE A 59 0.44 -2.51 13.35
C ILE A 59 1.79 -2.77 12.69
N PHE A 60 2.36 -1.80 11.96
CA PHE A 60 3.66 -1.97 11.32
C PHE A 60 4.76 -2.25 12.33
N GLN A 61 4.78 -1.50 13.43
CA GLN A 61 5.74 -1.69 14.51
C GLN A 61 5.66 -3.10 15.10
N SER A 62 4.44 -3.61 15.32
CA SER A 62 4.24 -4.96 15.87
C SER A 62 4.77 -6.08 14.98
N TYR A 63 4.67 -5.91 13.64
CA TYR A 63 5.27 -6.85 12.68
C TYR A 63 6.81 -6.77 12.67
N ILE A 64 7.37 -5.55 12.69
CA ILE A 64 8.83 -5.32 12.72
C ILE A 64 9.43 -5.93 13.99
N GLU A 65 8.77 -5.76 15.13
CA GLU A 65 9.22 -6.28 16.44
C GLU A 65 8.94 -7.78 16.63
N GLY A 66 8.29 -8.42 15.68
CA GLY A 66 7.92 -9.84 15.77
C GLY A 66 6.85 -10.15 16.82
N LYS A 67 6.12 -9.14 17.30
CA LYS A 67 5.04 -9.28 18.28
C LYS A 67 3.76 -9.85 17.68
N THR A 68 3.55 -9.67 16.38
CA THR A 68 2.41 -10.19 15.65
C THR A 68 2.78 -11.45 14.91
N LEU A 69 2.03 -12.52 15.13
CA LEU A 69 2.18 -13.76 14.38
C LEU A 69 1.68 -13.58 12.95
N TRP A 70 2.39 -14.20 12.03
CA TRP A 70 1.96 -14.25 10.62
C TRP A 70 0.90 -15.32 10.45
N ASP A 71 -0.23 -14.93 9.89
CA ASP A 71 -1.34 -15.81 9.59
C ASP A 71 -1.12 -16.45 8.20
N GLU A 72 -0.86 -17.76 8.18
CA GLU A 72 -0.63 -18.51 6.95
C GLU A 72 -1.89 -18.56 6.07
N ALA A 73 -3.07 -18.70 6.67
CA ALA A 73 -4.32 -18.72 5.90
C ALA A 73 -4.58 -17.39 5.21
N LEU A 74 -4.31 -16.27 5.90
CA LEU A 74 -4.41 -14.94 5.30
C LEU A 74 -3.34 -14.73 4.21
N ALA A 75 -2.14 -15.28 4.38
CA ALA A 75 -1.08 -15.21 3.36
C ALA A 75 -1.48 -16.00 2.10
N GLU A 76 -2.04 -17.21 2.26
CA GLU A 76 -2.57 -18.00 1.13
C GLU A 76 -3.74 -17.29 0.45
N SER A 77 -4.66 -16.71 1.22
CA SER A 77 -5.77 -15.91 0.68
C SER A 77 -5.26 -14.71 -0.15
N ALA A 78 -4.28 -13.98 0.37
CA ALA A 78 -3.67 -12.84 -0.33
C ALA A 78 -3.01 -13.26 -1.66
N LYS A 79 -2.30 -14.41 -1.67
CA LYS A 79 -1.74 -15.00 -2.90
C LYS A 79 -2.82 -15.37 -3.90
N GLY A 80 -3.84 -16.10 -3.45
CA GLY A 80 -4.97 -16.52 -4.29
C GLY A 80 -5.68 -15.32 -4.92
N ALA A 81 -5.97 -14.29 -4.14
CA ALA A 81 -6.61 -13.06 -4.62
C ALA A 81 -5.74 -12.33 -5.68
N LEU A 82 -4.43 -12.27 -5.50
CA LEU A 82 -3.53 -11.70 -6.48
C LEU A 82 -3.48 -12.53 -7.76
N ILE A 83 -3.32 -13.86 -7.68
CA ILE A 83 -3.29 -14.74 -8.83
C ILE A 83 -4.59 -14.61 -9.62
N TYR A 84 -5.74 -14.65 -8.94
CA TYR A 84 -7.05 -14.44 -9.55
C TYR A 84 -7.12 -13.08 -10.27
N SER A 85 -6.76 -12.00 -9.61
CA SER A 85 -6.81 -10.66 -10.21
C SER A 85 -5.90 -10.49 -11.44
N TRP A 86 -4.84 -11.29 -11.56
CA TRP A 86 -3.99 -11.29 -12.73
C TRP A 86 -4.56 -12.17 -13.85
N ALA A 87 -5.18 -13.30 -13.52
CA ALA A 87 -5.87 -14.14 -14.49
C ALA A 87 -7.07 -13.42 -15.11
N GLU A 88 -7.89 -12.77 -14.29
CA GLU A 88 -9.07 -11.99 -14.71
C GLU A 88 -8.74 -10.92 -15.77
N LYS A 89 -7.54 -10.35 -15.74
CA LYS A 89 -7.10 -9.36 -16.75
C LYS A 89 -6.98 -9.93 -18.17
N GLU A 90 -6.95 -11.23 -18.31
CA GLU A 90 -6.81 -11.93 -19.58
C GLU A 90 -8.09 -12.70 -19.99
N GLU A 91 -9.18 -12.61 -19.23
CA GLU A 91 -10.43 -13.32 -19.49
C GLU A 91 -11.18 -12.82 -20.73
N THR A 92 -10.98 -11.57 -21.12
CA THR A 92 -11.66 -10.97 -22.26
C THR A 92 -10.67 -10.62 -23.37
N VAL A 93 -11.16 -10.56 -24.61
CA VAL A 93 -10.35 -10.10 -25.77
C VAL A 93 -9.77 -8.72 -25.52
N THR A 94 -10.58 -7.79 -25.00
CA THR A 94 -10.14 -6.43 -24.65
C THR A 94 -9.06 -6.46 -23.57
N GLY A 95 -9.21 -7.33 -22.58
CA GLY A 95 -8.20 -7.57 -21.54
C GLY A 95 -6.89 -8.07 -22.12
N LEU A 96 -6.94 -9.08 -22.97
CA LEU A 96 -5.76 -9.63 -23.66
C LEU A 96 -5.02 -8.57 -24.48
N VAL A 97 -5.75 -7.79 -25.30
CA VAL A 97 -5.16 -6.71 -26.08
C VAL A 97 -4.52 -5.67 -25.15
N SER A 98 -5.19 -5.28 -24.09
CA SER A 98 -4.64 -4.34 -23.09
C SER A 98 -3.37 -4.85 -22.42
N GLN A 99 -3.29 -6.15 -22.11
CA GLN A 99 -2.07 -6.76 -21.57
C GLN A 99 -0.96 -6.84 -22.62
N ALA A 100 -1.26 -7.13 -23.87
CA ALA A 100 -0.29 -7.14 -24.97
C ALA A 100 0.32 -5.73 -25.18
N VAL A 101 -0.51 -4.69 -25.23
CA VAL A 101 -0.04 -3.29 -25.32
C VAL A 101 0.83 -2.92 -24.13
N ARG A 102 0.45 -3.29 -22.91
CA ARG A 102 1.26 -3.07 -21.71
C ARG A 102 2.60 -3.80 -21.75
N ALA A 103 2.61 -5.05 -22.22
CA ALA A 103 3.84 -5.81 -22.38
C ALA A 103 4.78 -5.13 -23.38
N TYR A 104 4.25 -4.70 -24.52
CA TYR A 104 5.00 -3.96 -25.53
C TYR A 104 5.56 -2.66 -25.00
N THR A 105 4.73 -1.81 -24.39
CA THR A 105 5.17 -0.50 -23.89
C THR A 105 6.19 -0.60 -22.74
N ARG A 106 6.15 -1.69 -21.98
CA ARG A 106 7.08 -1.95 -20.87
C ARG A 106 8.28 -2.80 -21.31
N GLN A 107 8.36 -3.18 -22.56
CA GLN A 107 9.40 -4.05 -23.09
C GLN A 107 9.53 -5.37 -22.29
N THR A 108 8.39 -5.94 -21.87
CA THR A 108 8.33 -7.22 -21.16
C THR A 108 7.89 -8.34 -22.09
N ASP A 109 8.25 -9.58 -21.72
CA ASP A 109 7.81 -10.77 -22.44
C ASP A 109 6.28 -10.91 -22.43
N SER A 110 5.68 -11.40 -23.52
CA SER A 110 4.24 -11.66 -23.63
C SER A 110 3.75 -12.70 -22.61
N LYS A 111 4.64 -13.57 -22.11
CA LYS A 111 4.36 -14.55 -21.05
C LYS A 111 4.57 -14.03 -19.65
N TYR A 112 4.86 -12.72 -19.49
CA TYR A 112 5.17 -12.11 -18.20
C TYR A 112 4.11 -12.41 -17.13
N ASN A 113 2.83 -12.32 -17.45
CA ASN A 113 1.76 -12.57 -16.49
C ASN A 113 1.79 -14.01 -15.96
N ARG A 114 2.02 -14.99 -16.83
CA ARG A 114 2.14 -16.41 -16.44
C ARG A 114 3.38 -16.67 -15.57
N PHE A 115 4.49 -16.05 -15.92
CA PHE A 115 5.70 -16.15 -15.11
C PHE A 115 5.47 -15.48 -13.74
N PHE A 116 4.83 -14.32 -13.73
CA PHE A 116 4.56 -13.57 -12.51
C PHE A 116 3.60 -14.33 -11.57
N THR A 117 2.49 -14.88 -12.07
CA THR A 117 1.56 -15.68 -11.25
C THR A 117 2.23 -16.93 -10.66
N LYS A 118 3.09 -17.60 -11.43
CA LYS A 118 3.91 -18.72 -10.91
C LYS A 118 4.87 -18.26 -9.79
N SER A 119 5.41 -17.04 -9.87
CA SER A 119 6.28 -16.50 -8.84
C SER A 119 5.51 -16.10 -7.58
N LEU A 120 4.27 -15.60 -7.72
CA LEU A 120 3.39 -15.35 -6.57
C LEU A 120 3.06 -16.62 -5.79
N ALA A 121 2.78 -17.71 -6.49
CA ALA A 121 2.45 -18.99 -5.87
C ALA A 121 3.57 -19.59 -4.99
N LYS A 122 4.82 -19.20 -5.26
CA LYS A 122 5.99 -19.69 -4.50
C LYS A 122 6.29 -18.89 -3.22
N VAL A 123 5.67 -17.74 -3.04
CA VAL A 123 5.92 -16.88 -1.86
C VAL A 123 5.40 -17.59 -0.61
N ASN A 124 6.23 -17.64 0.42
CA ASN A 124 5.92 -18.20 1.72
C ASN A 124 5.94 -17.11 2.81
N THR A 125 5.61 -17.48 4.05
CA THR A 125 5.58 -16.53 5.17
C THR A 125 6.94 -15.96 5.53
N ASP A 126 8.03 -16.68 5.31
CA ASP A 126 9.38 -16.18 5.59
C ASP A 126 9.80 -15.12 4.56
N ASP A 127 9.38 -15.29 3.30
CA ASP A 127 9.53 -14.25 2.27
C ASP A 127 8.75 -12.97 2.64
N LEU A 128 7.56 -13.13 3.25
CA LEU A 128 6.76 -12.00 3.73
C LEU A 128 7.44 -11.28 4.89
N LYS A 129 8.00 -12.01 5.84
CA LYS A 129 8.79 -11.44 6.96
C LYS A 129 9.99 -10.66 6.44
N ALA A 130 10.76 -11.24 5.53
CA ALA A 130 11.90 -10.58 4.92
C ALA A 130 11.51 -9.30 4.16
N ALA A 131 10.42 -9.35 3.39
CA ALA A 131 9.89 -8.18 2.69
C ALA A 131 9.37 -7.12 3.67
N ALA A 132 8.68 -7.51 4.76
CA ALA A 132 8.18 -6.60 5.78
C ALA A 132 9.32 -5.87 6.49
N ASN A 133 10.37 -6.57 6.89
CA ASN A 133 11.56 -5.98 7.53
C ASN A 133 12.28 -4.97 6.62
N LYS A 134 12.16 -5.11 5.31
CA LYS A 134 12.71 -4.17 4.34
C LYS A 134 11.80 -2.96 4.08
N VAL A 135 10.49 -3.17 4.03
CA VAL A 135 9.50 -2.17 3.57
C VAL A 135 8.93 -1.37 4.72
N LEU A 136 8.50 -2.01 5.81
CA LEU A 136 7.74 -1.34 6.87
C LEU A 136 8.53 -0.28 7.63
N PRO A 137 9.84 -0.46 7.94
CA PRO A 137 10.60 0.59 8.61
C PRO A 137 10.60 1.91 7.83
N GLN A 138 10.55 1.87 6.48
CA GLN A 138 10.53 3.05 5.64
C GLN A 138 9.28 3.90 5.88
N PHE A 139 8.13 3.29 6.16
CA PHE A 139 6.88 4.01 6.49
C PHE A 139 6.90 4.65 7.88
N LEU A 140 7.79 4.23 8.77
CA LEU A 140 7.92 4.79 10.11
C LEU A 140 8.88 5.98 10.17
N LEU A 141 9.73 6.15 9.17
CA LEU A 141 10.72 7.20 9.07
C LEU A 141 10.17 8.36 8.22
N ALA A 142 10.02 9.53 8.83
CA ALA A 142 9.50 10.73 8.14
C ALA A 142 10.30 11.07 6.87
N ASN A 143 11.63 10.95 6.92
CA ASN A 143 12.52 11.28 5.80
C ASN A 143 12.49 10.25 4.65
N SER A 144 11.88 9.10 4.86
CA SER A 144 11.78 8.03 3.83
C SER A 144 10.45 8.06 3.09
N THR A 145 9.49 8.87 3.54
CA THR A 145 8.14 8.92 3.00
C THR A 145 7.80 10.32 2.51
N GLN A 146 7.00 10.35 1.45
CA GLN A 146 6.29 11.55 1.04
C GLN A 146 4.84 11.42 1.47
N THR A 147 4.39 12.31 2.33
CA THR A 147 3.00 12.30 2.84
C THR A 147 2.23 13.45 2.23
N VAL A 148 1.08 13.15 1.66
CA VAL A 148 0.14 14.15 1.14
C VAL A 148 -1.17 13.98 1.88
N VAL A 149 -1.71 15.09 2.37
CA VAL A 149 -2.99 15.12 3.08
C VAL A 149 -3.92 16.12 2.43
N VAL A 150 -5.13 15.67 2.15
CA VAL A 150 -6.23 16.53 1.69
C VAL A 150 -7.33 16.47 2.75
N CYS A 151 -7.64 17.58 3.38
CA CYS A 151 -8.63 17.66 4.45
C CYS A 151 -9.47 18.94 4.36
N ASN A 152 -10.53 19.00 5.17
CA ASN A 152 -11.33 20.22 5.28
C ASN A 152 -10.47 21.36 5.86
N LYS A 153 -10.62 22.57 5.30
CA LYS A 153 -9.86 23.77 5.71
C LYS A 153 -9.93 24.05 7.22
N GLY A 154 -11.08 23.83 7.84
CA GLY A 154 -11.27 24.04 9.28
C GLY A 154 -10.50 23.04 10.17
N ARG A 155 -9.94 21.95 9.61
CA ARG A 155 -9.19 20.92 10.36
C ARG A 155 -7.69 20.92 10.07
N ILE A 156 -7.22 21.84 9.23
CA ILE A 156 -5.81 21.86 8.81
C ILE A 156 -4.88 21.94 10.03
N ASN A 157 -5.11 22.86 10.93
CA ASN A 157 -4.23 23.08 12.11
C ASN A 157 -4.17 21.85 13.01
N GLU A 158 -5.32 21.21 13.27
CA GLU A 158 -5.41 19.95 14.04
C GLU A 158 -4.58 18.84 13.38
N VAL A 159 -4.75 18.65 12.07
CA VAL A 159 -4.05 17.62 11.31
C VAL A 159 -2.54 17.87 11.27
N VAL A 160 -2.11 19.11 11.08
CA VAL A 160 -0.69 19.49 11.09
C VAL A 160 -0.08 19.22 12.46
N GLU A 161 -0.72 19.66 13.55
CA GLU A 161 -0.25 19.43 14.91
C GLU A 161 -0.10 17.92 15.20
N ASP A 162 -1.11 17.12 14.84
CA ASP A 162 -1.10 15.70 15.09
C ASP A 162 -0.03 14.95 14.30
N LEU A 163 0.16 15.28 13.03
CA LEU A 163 1.17 14.64 12.19
C LEU A 163 2.60 15.10 12.52
N SER A 164 2.77 16.31 13.01
CA SER A 164 4.06 16.82 13.49
C SER A 164 4.62 16.00 14.66
N LYS A 165 3.75 15.40 15.49
CA LYS A 165 4.15 14.46 16.56
C LYS A 165 4.90 13.24 16.06
N TYR A 166 4.78 12.93 14.77
CA TYR A 166 5.51 11.83 14.09
C TYR A 166 6.73 12.30 13.31
N GLY A 167 7.17 13.56 13.52
CA GLY A 167 8.33 14.14 12.86
C GLY A 167 8.08 14.56 11.41
N MET A 168 6.81 14.71 11.02
CA MET A 168 6.46 15.20 9.69
C MET A 168 6.49 16.71 9.63
N ASP A 169 7.26 17.26 8.71
CA ASP A 169 7.23 18.68 8.32
C ASP A 169 6.20 18.86 7.20
N ILE A 170 5.09 19.53 7.51
CA ILE A 170 3.95 19.63 6.59
C ILE A 170 3.89 21.04 6.01
N LYS A 171 4.17 21.15 4.70
CA LYS A 171 3.98 22.36 3.94
C LYS A 171 2.51 22.52 3.56
N LEU A 172 1.93 23.67 3.85
CA LEU A 172 0.55 23.99 3.51
C LEU A 172 0.48 24.64 2.12
N TYR A 173 -0.59 24.30 1.40
CA TYR A 173 -0.93 24.86 0.12
C TYR A 173 -2.41 25.31 0.13
N ASP A 174 -2.70 26.47 -0.43
CA ASP A 174 -4.06 27.00 -0.47
C ASP A 174 -4.91 26.36 -1.57
N SER A 175 -4.28 25.88 -2.62
CA SER A 175 -4.94 25.20 -3.73
C SER A 175 -4.17 23.95 -4.18
N TYR A 176 -4.87 23.10 -4.92
CA TYR A 176 -4.25 21.90 -5.53
C TYR A 176 -3.23 22.29 -6.62
N GLU A 177 -3.49 23.36 -7.34
CA GLU A 177 -2.61 23.90 -8.40
C GLU A 177 -1.26 24.32 -7.84
N ASP A 178 -1.23 24.90 -6.65
CA ASP A 178 0.01 25.35 -5.99
C ASP A 178 0.95 24.20 -5.65
N THR A 179 0.44 22.99 -5.56
CA THR A 179 1.27 21.80 -5.31
C THR A 179 2.16 21.46 -6.50
N PHE A 180 1.76 21.79 -7.73
CA PHE A 180 2.53 21.50 -8.95
C PHE A 180 3.62 22.53 -9.26
N LEU A 181 3.51 23.73 -8.71
CA LEU A 181 4.46 24.81 -8.99
C LEU A 181 5.75 24.71 -8.17
N ASN A 182 5.84 23.74 -7.26
CA ASN A 182 6.94 23.59 -6.30
C ASN A 182 7.61 22.21 -6.32
N PHE A 183 7.50 21.49 -7.46
CA PHE A 183 8.24 20.25 -7.71
C PHE A 183 9.43 20.50 -8.63
#